data_1c569c39b3e41e0b8cf51cfd640a4fb4
#
_entry.id   1c569c39b3e41e0b8cf51cfd640a4fb4
#
_cell.length_a   1.000
_cell.length_b   1.000
_cell.length_c   1.000
_cell.angle_alpha   90.00
_cell.angle_beta   90.00
_cell.angle_gamma   90.00
#
_symmetry.space_group_name_H-M   'P 1'
#
loop_
_entity.id
_entity.type
_entity.pdbx_description
1 polymer ?
#
loop_
_entity_poly.entity_id
_entity_poly.type
_entity_poly.pdbx_seq_one_letter_code
_entity_poly.pdbx_strand_id
1 'polypeptide(L)'
;RTPDSIEVMAKALDENTDVDFVYGNYYIVPNYGLKQGQLVDESDKSDLLKVGMILGPFFMFRKSFLKMTGVFDEQFSCCNDYDLAMRFARCGKGMHIPNILGYYLNEGLGQSTRSDSVQPIERTVIELRYNIRVLEPNLVPKTRAYDVENIIVDDKKTLAKKFV
;
A
#
# COMPACT_ATOMS: atom_id res chain seq x y z
N ARG A 1 -6.88 3.80 -14.27
CA ARG A 1 -5.61 3.45 -14.94
C ARG A 1 -5.46 4.21 -16.25
N THR A 2 -4.22 4.43 -16.70
CA THR A 2 -3.95 4.83 -18.08
C THR A 2 -4.19 3.65 -19.03
N PRO A 3 -4.51 3.87 -20.32
CA PRO A 3 -4.82 2.79 -21.25
C PRO A 3 -3.70 1.75 -21.41
N ASP A 4 -2.46 2.18 -21.33
CA ASP A 4 -1.23 1.40 -21.52
C ASP A 4 -0.64 0.82 -20.23
N SER A 5 -1.21 1.17 -19.07
CA SER A 5 -0.61 0.83 -17.76
C SER A 5 -0.37 -0.67 -17.54
N ILE A 6 -1.28 -1.51 -18.02
CA ILE A 6 -1.14 -2.97 -17.89
C ILE A 6 -0.01 -3.48 -18.77
N GLU A 7 0.05 -3.02 -20.01
CA GLU A 7 1.08 -3.42 -20.98
C GLU A 7 2.48 -3.00 -20.49
N VAL A 8 2.61 -1.75 -20.03
CA VAL A 8 3.89 -1.23 -19.51
C VAL A 8 4.38 -2.02 -18.31
N MET A 9 3.50 -2.33 -17.35
CA MET A 9 3.86 -3.12 -16.18
C MET A 9 4.19 -4.58 -16.53
N ALA A 10 3.44 -5.20 -17.45
CA ALA A 10 3.69 -6.56 -17.89
C ALA A 10 5.04 -6.66 -18.61
N LYS A 11 5.29 -5.74 -19.55
CA LYS A 11 6.57 -5.66 -20.26
C LYS A 11 7.74 -5.48 -19.29
N ALA A 12 7.61 -4.59 -18.31
CA ALA A 12 8.64 -4.37 -17.32
C ALA A 12 8.96 -5.65 -16.52
N LEU A 13 7.96 -6.44 -16.16
CA LEU A 13 8.19 -7.75 -15.54
C LEU A 13 8.81 -8.75 -16.51
N ASP A 14 8.38 -8.81 -17.76
CA ASP A 14 8.89 -9.78 -18.73
C ASP A 14 10.37 -9.54 -19.08
N GLU A 15 10.77 -8.29 -19.20
CA GLU A 15 12.14 -7.87 -19.46
C GLU A 15 13.09 -8.00 -18.25
N ASN A 16 12.53 -8.05 -17.02
CA ASN A 16 13.30 -8.13 -15.77
C ASN A 16 12.89 -9.37 -14.97
N THR A 17 13.40 -10.54 -15.36
CA THR A 17 12.98 -11.84 -14.82
C THR A 17 13.32 -12.04 -13.33
N ASP A 18 14.22 -11.25 -12.79
CA ASP A 18 14.63 -11.22 -11.38
C ASP A 18 13.79 -10.28 -10.52
N VAL A 19 12.81 -9.58 -11.12
CA VAL A 19 11.87 -8.69 -10.43
C VAL A 19 10.55 -9.42 -10.18
N ASP A 20 10.04 -9.34 -8.96
CA ASP A 20 8.81 -9.99 -8.52
C ASP A 20 7.57 -9.11 -8.68
N PHE A 21 7.73 -7.79 -8.51
CA PHE A 21 6.65 -6.81 -8.64
C PHE A 21 7.15 -5.47 -9.16
N VAL A 22 6.26 -4.75 -9.82
CA VAL A 22 6.51 -3.39 -10.34
C VAL A 22 5.43 -2.42 -9.86
N TYR A 23 5.80 -1.16 -9.70
CA TYR A 23 4.92 -0.06 -9.33
C TYR A 23 5.39 1.21 -10.02
N GLY A 24 4.58 2.25 -10.05
CA GLY A 24 4.96 3.49 -10.72
C GLY A 24 4.15 4.70 -10.28
N ASN A 25 4.36 5.80 -10.97
CA ASN A 25 3.81 7.09 -10.63
C ASN A 25 2.31 7.18 -10.96
N TYR A 26 1.61 8.09 -10.29
CA TYR A 26 0.19 8.33 -10.54
C TYR A 26 -0.22 9.75 -10.13
N TYR A 27 -1.40 10.16 -10.55
CA TYR A 27 -2.00 11.41 -10.10
C TYR A 27 -3.10 11.14 -9.05
N ILE A 28 -3.11 11.96 -7.99
CA ILE A 28 -4.28 12.10 -7.13
C ILE A 28 -5.17 13.19 -7.73
N VAL A 29 -6.43 12.86 -7.98
CA VAL A 29 -7.42 13.77 -8.56
C VAL A 29 -8.63 13.92 -7.64
N PRO A 30 -9.17 15.15 -7.47
CA PRO A 30 -10.29 15.39 -6.57
C PRO A 30 -11.65 14.99 -7.17
N ASN A 31 -11.74 14.90 -8.50
CA ASN A 31 -12.99 14.60 -9.19
C ASN A 31 -12.79 13.58 -10.31
N TYR A 32 -13.82 12.78 -10.56
CA TYR A 32 -13.84 11.81 -11.64
C TYR A 32 -13.65 12.47 -13.01
N GLY A 33 -12.89 11.84 -13.89
CA GLY A 33 -12.63 12.29 -15.25
C GLY A 33 -11.48 13.29 -15.41
N LEU A 34 -10.93 13.83 -14.33
CA LEU A 34 -9.74 14.66 -14.38
C LEU A 34 -8.50 13.81 -14.72
N LYS A 35 -7.65 14.36 -15.59
CA LYS A 35 -6.39 13.74 -16.01
C LYS A 35 -5.15 14.48 -15.48
N GLN A 36 -5.36 15.50 -14.66
CA GLN A 36 -4.31 16.25 -13.98
C GLN A 36 -4.66 16.45 -12.53
N GLY A 37 -3.66 16.42 -11.66
CA GLY A 37 -3.83 16.52 -10.22
C GLY A 37 -2.47 16.59 -9.54
N GLN A 38 -2.43 16.22 -8.27
CA GLN A 38 -1.19 16.11 -7.54
C GLN A 38 -0.43 14.86 -8.02
N LEU A 39 0.77 15.06 -8.59
CA LEU A 39 1.65 13.96 -8.94
C LEU A 39 2.17 13.29 -7.68
N VAL A 40 2.06 11.96 -7.64
CA VAL A 40 2.76 11.11 -6.69
C VAL A 40 3.88 10.43 -7.46
N ASP A 41 5.09 10.87 -7.19
CA ASP A 41 6.32 10.31 -7.76
C ASP A 41 6.92 9.36 -6.71
N GLU A 42 7.00 8.08 -7.06
CA GLU A 42 7.56 7.03 -6.20
C GLU A 42 9.00 6.67 -6.59
N SER A 43 9.64 7.46 -7.45
CA SER A 43 11.06 7.34 -7.76
C SER A 43 11.90 7.51 -6.48
N ASP A 44 13.04 6.86 -6.44
CA ASP A 44 14.01 6.93 -5.35
C ASP A 44 13.48 6.54 -3.94
N LYS A 45 12.32 5.85 -3.89
CA LYS A 45 11.71 5.40 -2.63
C LYS A 45 11.82 3.89 -2.39
N SER A 46 12.66 3.19 -3.14
CA SER A 46 12.83 1.74 -3.01
C SER A 46 13.21 1.30 -1.59
N ASP A 47 14.02 2.10 -0.89
CA ASP A 47 14.42 1.83 0.49
C ASP A 47 13.25 1.96 1.48
N LEU A 48 12.22 2.73 1.12
CA LEU A 48 11.03 2.93 1.94
C LEU A 48 9.96 1.84 1.75
N LEU A 49 10.12 0.93 0.77
CA LEU A 49 9.16 -0.15 0.52
C LEU A 49 8.90 -1.01 1.76
N LYS A 50 9.92 -1.20 2.61
CA LYS A 50 9.81 -2.04 3.83
C LYS A 50 9.15 -1.33 5.02
N VAL A 51 8.89 -0.04 4.91
CA VAL A 51 8.39 0.78 6.02
C VAL A 51 7.20 1.67 5.66
N GLY A 52 6.78 1.67 4.40
CA GLY A 52 5.65 2.48 3.95
C GLY A 52 4.88 1.85 2.79
N MET A 53 3.67 2.36 2.55
CA MET A 53 2.85 1.99 1.40
C MET A 53 3.32 2.74 0.14
N ILE A 54 4.50 2.36 -0.37
CA ILE A 54 5.11 2.98 -1.55
C ILE A 54 4.54 2.42 -2.85
N LEU A 55 4.03 1.18 -2.86
CA LEU A 55 3.45 0.58 -4.06
C LEU A 55 2.30 1.40 -4.65
N GLY A 56 1.60 2.15 -3.82
CA GLY A 56 0.42 2.89 -4.24
C GLY A 56 -0.70 1.98 -4.78
N PRO A 57 -1.68 2.56 -5.48
CA PRO A 57 -2.83 1.81 -6.00
C PRO A 57 -2.57 1.14 -7.36
N PHE A 58 -1.40 1.35 -7.96
CA PHE A 58 -1.07 0.89 -9.32
C PHE A 58 0.22 0.08 -9.32
N PHE A 59 0.07 -1.21 -9.04
CA PHE A 59 1.17 -2.17 -9.08
C PHE A 59 0.76 -3.44 -9.80
N MET A 60 1.75 -4.23 -10.19
CA MET A 60 1.60 -5.56 -10.78
C MET A 60 2.66 -6.48 -10.20
N PHE A 61 2.36 -7.75 -10.06
CA PHE A 61 3.27 -8.76 -9.52
C PHE A 61 3.12 -10.10 -10.23
N ARG A 62 4.14 -10.93 -10.13
CA ARG A 62 4.09 -12.30 -10.67
C ARG A 62 3.16 -13.15 -9.82
N LYS A 63 2.23 -13.85 -10.45
CA LYS A 63 1.33 -14.77 -9.74
C LYS A 63 2.09 -15.83 -8.93
N SER A 64 3.22 -16.30 -9.43
CA SER A 64 4.09 -17.26 -8.74
C SER A 64 4.63 -16.72 -7.40
N PHE A 65 4.80 -15.41 -7.28
CA PHE A 65 5.30 -14.75 -6.07
C PHE A 65 4.35 -14.91 -4.88
N LEU A 66 3.05 -15.07 -5.12
CA LEU A 66 2.07 -15.34 -4.06
C LEU A 66 2.31 -16.67 -3.31
N LYS A 67 3.05 -17.61 -3.90
CA LYS A 67 3.45 -18.85 -3.20
C LYS A 67 4.36 -18.56 -2.01
N MET A 68 5.15 -17.50 -2.08
CA MET A 68 6.09 -17.09 -1.04
C MET A 68 5.44 -16.11 -0.06
N THR A 69 4.67 -15.14 -0.56
CA THR A 69 4.13 -14.06 0.25
C THR A 69 2.74 -14.34 0.80
N GLY A 70 2.03 -15.33 0.27
CA GLY A 70 0.60 -15.51 0.52
C GLY A 70 -0.26 -14.48 -0.23
N VAL A 71 -1.57 -14.58 -0.05
CA VAL A 71 -2.60 -13.70 -0.62
C VAL A 71 -2.98 -12.57 0.35
N PHE A 72 -4.01 -11.80 0.04
CA PHE A 72 -4.54 -10.78 0.95
C PHE A 72 -4.93 -11.38 2.31
N ASP A 73 -4.55 -10.67 3.39
CA ASP A 73 -4.97 -11.04 4.75
C ASP A 73 -6.40 -10.55 4.98
N GLU A 74 -7.33 -11.49 5.09
CA GLU A 74 -8.77 -11.22 5.24
C GLU A 74 -9.15 -10.62 6.60
N GLN A 75 -8.21 -10.52 7.54
CA GLN A 75 -8.42 -9.81 8.80
C GLN A 75 -8.53 -8.28 8.59
N PHE A 76 -7.96 -7.78 7.48
CA PHE A 76 -8.02 -6.38 7.12
C PHE A 76 -9.12 -6.11 6.11
N SER A 77 -9.97 -5.15 6.40
CA SER A 77 -11.05 -4.72 5.49
C SER A 77 -10.65 -3.55 4.58
N CYS A 78 -9.68 -2.75 5.02
CA CYS A 78 -9.29 -1.51 4.36
C CYS A 78 -7.81 -1.46 3.96
N CYS A 79 -6.91 -2.05 4.75
CA CYS A 79 -5.45 -1.98 4.57
C CYS A 79 -4.82 -3.31 4.16
N ASN A 80 -5.57 -4.23 3.60
CA ASN A 80 -5.08 -5.53 3.14
C ASN A 80 -4.02 -5.40 2.02
N ASP A 81 -4.10 -4.36 1.20
CA ASP A 81 -3.11 -4.00 0.20
C ASP A 81 -1.79 -3.53 0.85
N TYR A 82 -1.87 -2.78 1.94
CA TYR A 82 -0.70 -2.34 2.69
C TYR A 82 0.03 -3.53 3.35
N ASP A 83 -0.70 -4.45 3.98
CA ASP A 83 -0.11 -5.67 4.53
C ASP A 83 0.58 -6.52 3.44
N LEU A 84 -0.07 -6.69 2.29
CA LEU A 84 0.52 -7.40 1.15
C LEU A 84 1.78 -6.69 0.64
N ALA A 85 1.75 -5.37 0.53
CA ALA A 85 2.91 -4.57 0.14
C ALA A 85 4.11 -4.77 1.10
N MET A 86 3.84 -4.82 2.41
CA MET A 86 4.88 -5.09 3.41
C MET A 86 5.51 -6.48 3.26
N ARG A 87 4.72 -7.49 2.93
CA ARG A 87 5.23 -8.84 2.63
C ARG A 87 6.02 -8.87 1.32
N PHE A 88 5.53 -8.20 0.29
CA PHE A 88 6.23 -8.09 -0.99
C PHE A 88 7.62 -7.49 -0.82
N ALA A 89 7.72 -6.36 -0.14
CA ALA A 89 8.98 -5.67 0.07
C ALA A 89 10.01 -6.47 0.91
N ARG A 90 9.54 -7.41 1.75
CA ARG A 90 10.41 -8.24 2.60
C ARG A 90 10.82 -9.55 1.95
N CYS A 91 10.02 -10.05 1.02
CA CYS A 91 10.22 -11.38 0.42
C CYS A 91 10.77 -11.33 -1.00
N GLY A 92 10.66 -10.19 -1.70
CA GLY A 92 11.01 -10.11 -3.11
C GLY A 92 11.64 -8.80 -3.54
N LYS A 93 11.89 -8.72 -4.83
CA LYS A 93 12.50 -7.57 -5.49
C LYS A 93 11.43 -6.76 -6.22
N GLY A 94 11.23 -5.50 -5.78
CA GLY A 94 10.40 -4.52 -6.45
C GLY A 94 11.20 -3.66 -7.43
N MET A 95 10.53 -3.15 -8.46
CA MET A 95 11.09 -2.19 -9.40
C MET A 95 10.10 -1.06 -9.64
N HIS A 96 10.57 0.18 -9.49
CA HIS A 96 9.84 1.36 -9.90
C HIS A 96 9.93 1.54 -11.42
N ILE A 97 8.81 1.89 -12.05
CA ILE A 97 8.75 2.32 -13.45
C ILE A 97 8.31 3.79 -13.51
N PRO A 98 8.98 4.65 -14.31
CA PRO A 98 8.73 6.10 -14.27
C PRO A 98 7.45 6.55 -14.98
N ASN A 99 6.59 5.60 -15.34
CA ASN A 99 5.35 5.85 -16.06
C ASN A 99 4.23 6.29 -15.12
N ILE A 100 3.34 7.16 -15.63
CA ILE A 100 2.07 7.45 -14.98
C ILE A 100 1.11 6.29 -15.23
N LEU A 101 0.82 5.52 -14.19
CA LEU A 101 0.00 4.30 -14.31
C LEU A 101 -1.50 4.54 -14.13
N GLY A 102 -1.87 5.69 -13.59
CA GLY A 102 -3.29 5.99 -13.40
C GLY A 102 -3.60 7.26 -12.64
N TYR A 103 -4.87 7.37 -12.29
CA TYR A 103 -5.46 8.48 -11.55
C TYR A 103 -6.19 7.92 -10.34
N TYR A 104 -5.77 8.32 -9.16
CA TYR A 104 -6.39 7.94 -7.90
C TYR A 104 -7.39 9.02 -7.49
N LEU A 105 -8.68 8.65 -7.48
CA LEU A 105 -9.75 9.55 -7.09
C LEU A 105 -9.77 9.70 -5.55
N ASN A 106 -9.63 10.93 -5.07
CA ASN A 106 -9.70 11.26 -3.65
C ASN A 106 -10.79 12.32 -3.41
N GLU A 107 -12.03 11.90 -3.44
CA GLU A 107 -13.22 12.74 -3.20
C GLU A 107 -13.74 12.67 -1.75
N GLY A 108 -13.02 11.98 -0.85
CA GLY A 108 -13.41 11.83 0.55
C GLY A 108 -14.49 10.77 0.82
N LEU A 109 -14.98 10.08 -0.21
CA LEU A 109 -16.02 9.05 -0.11
C LEU A 109 -15.46 7.62 -0.18
N GLY A 110 -14.17 7.50 -0.48
CA GLY A 110 -13.49 6.20 -0.58
C GLY A 110 -13.40 5.48 0.76
N GLN A 111 -13.21 4.16 0.71
CA GLN A 111 -13.11 3.30 1.89
C GLN A 111 -12.03 3.78 2.88
N SER A 112 -10.90 4.30 2.39
CA SER A 112 -9.81 4.80 3.21
C SER A 112 -9.95 6.27 3.64
N THR A 113 -10.85 7.04 3.00
CA THR A 113 -10.95 8.50 3.17
C THR A 113 -12.22 8.97 3.86
N ARG A 114 -13.25 8.14 3.95
CA ARG A 114 -14.50 8.47 4.65
C ARG A 114 -14.26 8.64 6.15
N SER A 115 -15.08 9.40 6.81
CA SER A 115 -14.93 9.80 8.22
C SER A 115 -14.97 8.64 9.22
N ASP A 116 -15.70 7.56 8.87
CA ASP A 116 -15.86 6.33 9.67
C ASP A 116 -14.90 5.21 9.26
N SER A 117 -13.86 5.53 8.47
CA SER A 117 -12.90 4.55 7.99
C SER A 117 -12.11 3.89 9.13
N VAL A 118 -12.00 2.57 9.08
CA VAL A 118 -11.12 1.79 9.97
C VAL A 118 -9.65 1.80 9.52
N GLN A 119 -9.35 2.42 8.39
CA GLN A 119 -8.00 2.50 7.82
C GLN A 119 -6.94 2.96 8.82
N PRO A 120 -7.16 4.00 9.66
CA PRO A 120 -6.14 4.42 10.62
C PRO A 120 -5.81 3.37 11.67
N ILE A 121 -6.81 2.57 12.07
CA ILE A 121 -6.64 1.48 13.05
C ILE A 121 -5.84 0.34 12.41
N GLU A 122 -6.30 -0.16 11.27
CA GLU A 122 -5.65 -1.25 10.55
C GLU A 122 -4.22 -0.91 10.14
N ARG A 123 -3.98 0.34 9.70
CA ARG A 123 -2.64 0.84 9.44
C ARG A 123 -1.74 0.75 10.68
N THR A 124 -2.25 1.16 11.84
CA THR A 124 -1.50 1.06 13.11
C THR A 124 -1.15 -0.39 13.43
N VAL A 125 -2.08 -1.32 13.22
CA VAL A 125 -1.83 -2.76 13.43
C VAL A 125 -0.72 -3.27 12.52
N ILE A 126 -0.74 -2.88 11.24
CA ILE A 126 0.29 -3.26 10.28
C ILE A 126 1.65 -2.67 10.68
N GLU A 127 1.70 -1.40 11.08
CA GLU A 127 2.92 -0.74 11.54
C GLU A 127 3.52 -1.44 12.78
N LEU A 128 2.67 -1.93 13.69
CA LEU A 128 3.09 -2.74 14.84
C LEU A 128 3.57 -4.13 14.40
N ARG A 129 2.80 -4.82 13.54
CA ARG A 129 3.11 -6.16 13.03
C ARG A 129 4.51 -6.21 12.40
N TYR A 130 4.86 -5.18 11.65
CA TYR A 130 6.14 -5.10 10.95
C TYR A 130 7.19 -4.25 11.67
N ASN A 131 6.93 -3.84 12.89
CA ASN A 131 7.84 -3.08 13.75
C ASN A 131 8.29 -1.72 13.13
N ILE A 132 7.46 -1.14 12.26
CA ILE A 132 7.81 0.07 11.51
C ILE A 132 8.06 1.26 12.43
N ARG A 133 7.26 1.38 13.51
CA ARG A 133 7.38 2.48 14.47
C ARG A 133 8.72 2.50 15.21
N VAL A 134 9.36 1.36 15.36
CA VAL A 134 10.68 1.23 15.98
C VAL A 134 11.79 1.45 14.96
N LEU A 135 11.62 0.89 13.76
CA LEU A 135 12.62 0.97 12.69
C LEU A 135 12.71 2.36 12.08
N GLU A 136 11.56 3.00 11.87
CA GLU A 136 11.46 4.29 11.17
C GLU A 136 10.44 5.22 11.86
N PRO A 137 10.74 5.69 13.08
CA PRO A 137 9.78 6.49 13.87
C PRO A 137 9.40 7.81 13.20
N ASN A 138 10.25 8.34 12.31
CA ASN A 138 9.99 9.61 11.62
C ASN A 138 9.05 9.46 10.42
N LEU A 139 8.91 8.26 9.86
CA LEU A 139 8.01 7.98 8.73
C LEU A 139 6.57 7.71 9.19
N VAL A 140 6.39 7.37 10.45
CA VAL A 140 5.06 7.16 11.02
C VAL A 140 4.46 8.51 11.37
N PRO A 141 3.34 8.93 10.77
CA PRO A 141 2.69 10.18 11.13
C PRO A 141 2.41 10.22 12.64
N LYS A 142 2.82 11.29 13.30
CA LYS A 142 2.55 11.51 14.74
C LYS A 142 1.06 11.73 15.05
N THR A 143 0.21 11.62 14.04
CA THR A 143 -1.22 11.85 14.11
C THR A 143 -1.95 10.65 14.68
N ARG A 144 -2.56 10.88 15.81
CA ARG A 144 -3.50 10.09 16.60
C ARG A 144 -2.83 9.06 17.50
N ALA A 145 -2.83 9.38 18.79
CA ALA A 145 -2.67 8.39 19.85
C ALA A 145 -3.91 7.48 19.83
N TYR A 146 -3.86 6.41 19.04
CA TYR A 146 -4.78 5.30 19.27
C TYR A 146 -4.29 4.55 20.50
N ASP A 147 -5.24 4.07 21.30
CA ASP A 147 -4.96 3.06 22.30
C ASP A 147 -4.46 1.80 21.55
N VAL A 148 -3.14 1.71 21.43
CA VAL A 148 -2.49 0.61 20.70
C VAL A 148 -2.63 -0.74 21.40
N GLU A 149 -3.06 -0.75 22.65
CA GLU A 149 -3.34 -1.98 23.40
C GLU A 149 -4.70 -2.58 23.04
N ASN A 150 -5.63 -1.71 22.64
CA ASN A 150 -6.99 -2.10 22.33
C ASN A 150 -7.44 -1.48 21.01
N ILE A 151 -7.84 -2.31 20.08
CA ILE A 151 -8.36 -1.92 18.77
C ILE A 151 -9.82 -2.31 18.68
N ILE A 152 -10.64 -1.43 18.15
CA ILE A 152 -12.05 -1.73 17.85
C ILE A 152 -12.11 -2.22 16.41
N VAL A 153 -12.51 -3.47 16.23
CA VAL A 153 -12.76 -4.08 14.92
C VAL A 153 -14.17 -4.68 14.98
N ASP A 154 -15.01 -4.34 14.03
CA ASP A 154 -16.41 -4.80 13.96
C ASP A 154 -17.16 -4.56 15.28
N ASP A 155 -17.05 -3.34 15.83
CA ASP A 155 -17.64 -2.92 17.11
C ASP A 155 -17.19 -3.73 18.34
N LYS A 156 -16.18 -4.57 18.18
CA LYS A 156 -15.60 -5.36 19.29
C LYS A 156 -14.23 -4.84 19.65
N LYS A 157 -14.06 -4.49 20.92
CA LYS A 157 -12.75 -4.19 21.48
C LYS A 157 -11.90 -5.45 21.47
N THR A 158 -10.73 -5.41 20.83
CA THR A 158 -9.80 -6.54 20.79
C THR A 158 -8.38 -6.07 21.07
N LEU A 159 -7.54 -6.95 21.60
CA LEU A 159 -6.15 -6.63 21.87
C LEU A 159 -5.34 -6.54 20.57
N ALA A 160 -4.53 -5.51 20.42
CA ALA A 160 -3.66 -5.32 19.26
C ALA A 160 -2.77 -6.55 18.97
N LYS A 161 -2.31 -7.25 20.02
CA LYS A 161 -1.49 -8.49 19.88
C LYS A 161 -2.20 -9.61 19.08
N LYS A 162 -3.51 -9.49 18.84
CA LYS A 162 -4.23 -10.49 18.01
C LYS A 162 -3.86 -10.37 16.54
N PHE A 163 -3.30 -9.23 16.13
CA PHE A 163 -2.94 -8.89 14.76
C PHE A 163 -1.42 -8.84 14.53
N VAL A 164 -0.63 -9.07 15.55
CA VAL A 164 0.85 -9.02 15.51
C VAL A 164 1.44 -10.44 15.54
#